data_0e3629582d183d66b0cb121cb69ff5b2
#
_entry.id   0e3629582d183d66b0cb121cb69ff5b2
#
_cell.length_a   1.000
_cell.length_b   1.000
_cell.length_c   1.000
_cell.angle_alpha   90.00
_cell.angle_beta   90.00
_cell.angle_gamma   90.00
#
_symmetry.space_group_name_H-M   'P 1'
#
loop_
_entity.id
_entity.type
_entity.pdbx_description
1 polymer ?
#
loop_
_entity_poly.entity_id
_entity_poly.type
_entity_poly.pdbx_seq_one_letter_code
_entity_poly.pdbx_strand_id
1 'polypeptide(L)'
;MRKNIIYSLLLVVAALFAGCDSRLDIEKHGNMGDQNDFYQTDEQIEQAVASMYSNLKGLYYNWFFTKNLLSDDVWCGGGQRGDNTSLEQLNEYTYGTDNGMIQGVFSGLYGLIYQCNLVIEKVADD
;
A
#
# COMPACT_ATOMS: atom_id res chain seq x y z
N MET A 1 -14.31 5.68 -52.94
CA MET A 1 -14.56 6.45 -51.71
C MET A 1 -14.61 5.56 -50.45
N ARG A 2 -15.42 4.52 -50.35
CA ARG A 2 -15.51 3.66 -49.14
C ARG A 2 -14.18 2.99 -48.72
N LYS A 3 -13.38 2.49 -49.65
CA LYS A 3 -12.09 1.85 -49.35
C LYS A 3 -11.08 2.79 -48.70
N ASN A 4 -11.02 4.04 -49.14
CA ASN A 4 -10.08 5.03 -48.60
C ASN A 4 -10.47 5.44 -47.17
N ILE A 5 -11.77 5.45 -46.82
CA ILE A 5 -12.27 5.72 -45.47
C ILE A 5 -11.89 4.56 -44.54
N ILE A 6 -11.97 3.31 -45.00
CA ILE A 6 -11.58 2.12 -44.20
C ILE A 6 -10.07 2.17 -43.92
N TYR A 7 -9.23 2.48 -44.88
CA TYR A 7 -7.79 2.58 -44.67
C TYR A 7 -7.40 3.73 -43.76
N SER A 8 -8.06 4.89 -43.82
CA SER A 8 -7.81 5.98 -42.89
C SER A 8 -8.26 5.65 -41.49
N LEU A 9 -9.36 4.93 -41.28
CA LEU A 9 -9.84 4.48 -40.00
C LEU A 9 -8.87 3.43 -39.36
N LEU A 10 -8.37 2.51 -40.19
CA LEU A 10 -7.38 1.51 -39.75
C LEU A 10 -6.06 2.14 -39.31
N LEU A 11 -5.63 3.21 -40.02
CA LEU A 11 -4.41 3.94 -39.69
C LEU A 11 -4.54 4.73 -38.38
N VAL A 12 -5.72 5.32 -38.14
CA VAL A 12 -6.02 6.01 -36.88
C VAL A 12 -6.06 5.01 -35.69
N VAL A 13 -6.67 3.84 -35.88
CA VAL A 13 -6.69 2.80 -34.83
C VAL A 13 -5.28 2.28 -34.54
N ALA A 14 -4.46 2.04 -35.57
CA ALA A 14 -3.06 1.61 -35.38
C ALA A 14 -2.21 2.68 -34.65
N ALA A 15 -2.46 3.97 -34.92
CA ALA A 15 -1.77 5.05 -34.20
C ALA A 15 -2.16 5.15 -32.70
N LEU A 16 -3.37 4.72 -32.32
CA LEU A 16 -3.81 4.69 -30.93
C LEU A 16 -3.13 3.59 -30.10
N PHE A 17 -2.62 2.54 -30.75
CA PHE A 17 -1.86 1.47 -30.10
C PHE A 17 -0.36 1.74 -30.02
N ALA A 18 0.15 2.80 -30.65
CA ALA A 18 1.53 3.25 -30.48
C ALA A 18 1.68 4.04 -29.18
N GLY A 19 1.33 3.41 -28.05
CA GLY A 19 1.57 3.94 -26.73
C GLY A 19 3.08 4.08 -26.48
N CYS A 20 3.53 5.26 -26.09
CA CYS A 20 4.93 5.50 -25.74
C CYS A 20 5.22 4.89 -24.36
N ASP A 21 5.56 3.62 -24.31
CA ASP A 21 5.97 2.90 -23.09
C ASP A 21 7.22 3.58 -22.49
N SER A 22 8.15 4.02 -23.33
CA SER A 22 9.39 4.68 -22.91
C SER A 22 9.24 6.07 -22.27
N ARG A 23 8.07 6.72 -22.37
CA ARG A 23 7.81 8.00 -21.68
C ARG A 23 7.33 7.85 -20.25
N LEU A 24 6.92 6.65 -19.86
CA LEU A 24 6.53 6.32 -18.48
C LEU A 24 7.71 5.84 -17.65
N ASP A 25 8.83 5.52 -18.30
CA ASP A 25 10.07 5.12 -17.65
C ASP A 25 10.84 6.36 -17.20
N ILE A 26 10.44 6.92 -16.06
CA ILE A 26 11.11 8.06 -15.45
C ILE A 26 12.31 7.55 -14.67
N GLU A 27 13.52 7.80 -15.16
CA GLU A 27 14.74 7.59 -14.35
C GLU A 27 14.58 8.38 -13.04
N LYS A 28 14.56 7.65 -11.92
CA LYS A 28 14.54 8.25 -10.58
C LYS A 28 15.91 8.86 -10.29
N HIS A 29 16.01 10.17 -10.42
CA HIS A 29 17.19 10.91 -9.99
C HIS A 29 17.12 11.14 -8.48
N GLY A 30 18.04 10.54 -7.73
CA GLY A 30 18.17 10.71 -6.28
C GLY A 30 18.79 9.51 -5.58
N ASN A 31 18.96 9.61 -4.27
CA ASN A 31 19.53 8.53 -3.42
C ASN A 31 18.59 7.31 -3.23
N MET A 32 17.43 7.30 -3.86
CA MET A 32 16.57 6.12 -3.95
C MET A 32 16.87 5.45 -5.28
N GLY A 33 17.78 4.46 -5.27
CA GLY A 33 18.00 3.55 -6.39
C GLY A 33 16.71 2.88 -6.86
N ASP A 34 16.73 2.30 -8.04
CA ASP A 34 15.66 1.44 -8.51
C ASP A 34 15.46 0.28 -7.50
N GLN A 35 14.26 -0.23 -7.38
CA GLN A 35 13.99 -1.43 -6.57
C GLN A 35 14.87 -2.61 -6.99
N ASN A 36 15.29 -2.64 -8.25
CA ASN A 36 16.20 -3.66 -8.77
C ASN A 36 17.66 -3.46 -8.31
N ASP A 37 18.07 -2.25 -7.91
CA ASP A 37 19.42 -1.96 -7.42
C ASP A 37 19.55 -2.20 -5.91
N PHE A 38 18.44 -2.35 -5.22
CA PHE A 38 18.39 -2.70 -3.80
C PHE A 38 18.40 -4.19 -3.59
N TYR A 39 18.46 -4.96 -2.91
CA TYR A 39 18.42 -6.43 -2.76
C TYR A 39 19.59 -7.17 -3.44
N GLN A 40 20.73 -6.48 -3.66
CA GLN A 40 21.91 -7.07 -4.31
C GLN A 40 22.92 -7.66 -3.32
N THR A 41 22.82 -7.35 -2.04
CA THR A 41 23.72 -7.82 -0.98
C THR A 41 22.95 -8.31 0.24
N ASP A 42 23.57 -9.21 1.02
CA ASP A 42 22.98 -9.71 2.26
C ASP A 42 22.64 -8.59 3.23
N GLU A 43 23.48 -7.53 3.31
CA GLU A 43 23.18 -6.38 4.17
C GLU A 43 21.94 -5.61 3.72
N GLN A 44 21.71 -5.50 2.42
CA GLN A 44 20.49 -4.84 1.91
C GLN A 44 19.24 -5.66 2.20
N ILE A 45 19.35 -6.99 2.11
CA ILE A 45 18.26 -7.91 2.48
C ILE A 45 17.98 -7.81 3.98
N GLU A 46 19.01 -7.79 4.83
CA GLU A 46 18.85 -7.59 6.27
C GLU A 46 18.19 -6.24 6.60
N GLN A 47 18.55 -5.17 5.90
CA GLN A 47 17.93 -3.85 6.04
C GLN A 47 16.45 -3.89 5.65
N ALA A 48 16.10 -4.59 4.57
CA ALA A 48 14.72 -4.77 4.16
C ALA A 48 13.91 -5.50 5.24
N VAL A 49 14.44 -6.58 5.80
CA VAL A 49 13.80 -7.33 6.89
C VAL A 49 13.66 -6.45 8.14
N ALA A 50 14.70 -5.72 8.53
CA ALA A 50 14.63 -4.78 9.66
C ALA A 50 13.56 -3.70 9.44
N SER A 51 13.40 -3.21 8.21
CA SER A 51 12.34 -2.26 7.84
C SER A 51 10.93 -2.85 8.05
N MET A 52 10.72 -4.13 7.72
CA MET A 52 9.44 -4.80 7.96
C MET A 52 9.09 -4.87 9.47
N TYR A 53 10.05 -5.17 10.33
CA TYR A 53 9.86 -5.13 11.78
C TYR A 53 9.53 -3.71 12.29
N SER A 54 10.16 -2.68 11.72
CA SER A 54 9.84 -1.29 12.03
C SER A 54 8.41 -0.92 11.64
N ASN A 55 7.97 -1.37 10.46
CA ASN A 55 6.60 -1.15 9.99
C ASN A 55 5.57 -1.90 10.83
N LEU A 56 5.88 -3.11 11.26
CA LEU A 56 5.05 -3.87 12.20
C LEU A 56 4.88 -3.11 13.52
N LYS A 57 5.96 -2.51 14.05
CA LYS A 57 5.89 -1.65 15.24
C LYS A 57 4.98 -0.43 15.00
N GLY A 58 5.04 0.19 13.82
CA GLY A 58 4.17 1.32 13.45
C GLY A 58 2.68 0.98 13.44
N LEU A 59 2.35 -0.28 13.17
CA LEU A 59 0.98 -0.78 13.18
C LEU A 59 0.39 -0.90 14.59
N TYR A 60 1.23 -0.95 15.63
CA TYR A 60 0.83 -1.25 17.01
C TYR A 60 -0.29 -0.35 17.53
N TYR A 61 -0.25 0.95 17.26
CA TYR A 61 -1.27 1.90 17.72
C TYR A 61 -2.68 1.51 17.24
N ASN A 62 -2.86 1.35 15.93
CA ASN A 62 -4.15 0.99 15.35
C ASN A 62 -4.61 -0.40 15.80
N TRP A 63 -3.69 -1.36 15.84
CA TRP A 63 -3.96 -2.72 16.31
C TRP A 63 -4.40 -2.74 17.77
N PHE A 64 -3.66 -2.04 18.64
CA PHE A 64 -3.95 -1.98 20.07
C PHE A 64 -5.36 -1.43 20.34
N PHE A 65 -5.69 -0.28 19.76
CA PHE A 65 -7.00 0.32 19.98
C PHE A 65 -8.13 -0.48 19.32
N THR A 66 -7.95 -0.95 18.10
CA THR A 66 -8.96 -1.77 17.42
C THR A 66 -9.28 -3.02 18.24
N LYS A 67 -8.25 -3.74 18.67
CA LYS A 67 -8.43 -4.98 19.44
C LYS A 67 -9.11 -4.74 20.79
N ASN A 68 -8.68 -3.73 21.54
CA ASN A 68 -9.19 -3.51 22.89
C ASN A 68 -10.59 -2.87 22.90
N LEU A 69 -10.85 -1.90 21.99
CA LEU A 69 -12.15 -1.22 21.95
C LEU A 69 -13.28 -2.07 21.35
N LEU A 70 -12.93 -3.11 20.59
CA LEU A 70 -13.90 -4.13 20.13
C LEU A 70 -14.15 -5.23 21.17
N SER A 71 -13.49 -5.16 22.34
CA SER A 71 -13.76 -6.04 23.48
C SER A 71 -14.71 -5.38 24.47
N ASP A 72 -15.34 -6.18 25.32
CA ASP A 72 -16.22 -5.70 26.38
C ASP A 72 -15.45 -5.15 27.61
N ASP A 73 -14.12 -5.28 27.62
CA ASP A 73 -13.29 -5.01 28.78
C ASP A 73 -12.81 -3.55 28.87
N VAL A 74 -12.92 -2.78 27.80
CA VAL A 74 -12.37 -1.44 27.70
C VAL A 74 -13.41 -0.45 27.18
N TRP A 75 -13.47 0.70 27.85
CA TRP A 75 -14.33 1.80 27.43
C TRP A 75 -13.50 2.93 26.81
N CYS A 76 -13.98 3.48 25.69
CA CYS A 76 -13.38 4.66 25.07
C CYS A 76 -13.70 5.89 25.93
N GLY A 77 -12.73 6.33 26.73
CA GLY A 77 -12.80 7.59 27.46
C GLY A 77 -12.47 8.79 26.57
N GLY A 78 -12.56 9.98 27.15
CA GLY A 78 -12.23 11.24 26.49
C GLY A 78 -12.69 12.42 27.36
N GLY A 79 -12.34 13.64 26.97
CA GLY A 79 -12.82 14.85 27.63
C GLY A 79 -14.28 15.14 27.32
N GLN A 80 -14.72 14.78 26.12
CA GLN A 80 -16.11 14.90 25.67
C GLN A 80 -16.35 13.96 24.49
N ARG A 81 -17.63 13.72 24.19
CA ARG A 81 -18.03 12.95 23.02
C ARG A 81 -17.60 13.67 21.72
N GLY A 82 -17.05 12.94 20.79
CA GLY A 82 -16.52 13.44 19.53
C GLY A 82 -15.03 13.78 19.55
N ASP A 83 -14.33 13.59 20.66
CA ASP A 83 -12.87 13.83 20.77
C ASP A 83 -12.10 12.94 19.80
N ASN A 84 -12.51 11.69 19.67
CA ASN A 84 -11.98 10.76 18.66
C ASN A 84 -13.07 9.82 18.15
N THR A 85 -13.75 10.27 17.12
CA THR A 85 -14.89 9.57 16.53
C THR A 85 -14.55 8.15 16.08
N SER A 86 -13.34 7.91 15.56
CA SER A 86 -12.94 6.56 15.12
C SER A 86 -12.84 5.57 16.28
N LEU A 87 -12.35 6.01 17.44
CA LEU A 87 -12.28 5.17 18.64
C LEU A 87 -13.66 4.96 19.27
N GLU A 88 -14.47 6.01 19.32
CA GLU A 88 -15.85 5.93 19.83
C GLU A 88 -16.69 4.97 19.01
N GLN A 89 -16.60 5.03 17.68
CA GLN A 89 -17.30 4.11 16.78
C GLN A 89 -16.93 2.65 17.02
N LEU A 90 -15.64 2.35 17.30
CA LEU A 90 -15.21 1.00 17.65
C LEU A 90 -15.87 0.53 18.94
N ASN A 91 -15.83 1.36 19.97
CA ASN A 91 -16.40 1.05 21.27
C ASN A 91 -17.93 0.87 21.23
N GLU A 92 -18.63 1.63 20.39
CA GLU A 92 -20.07 1.60 20.24
C GLU A 92 -20.56 0.60 19.17
N TYR A 93 -19.65 -0.10 18.51
CA TYR A 93 -19.95 -1.01 17.40
C TYR A 93 -20.70 -0.35 16.24
N THR A 94 -20.48 0.96 16.02
CA THR A 94 -21.11 1.77 14.97
C THR A 94 -20.18 2.07 13.80
N TYR A 95 -19.01 1.43 13.76
CA TYR A 95 -18.00 1.62 12.74
C TYR A 95 -18.41 1.07 11.38
N GLY A 96 -17.95 1.74 10.31
CA GLY A 96 -18.04 1.28 8.94
C GLY A 96 -16.67 0.93 8.36
N THR A 97 -16.65 0.63 7.07
CA THR A 97 -15.40 0.37 6.31
C THR A 97 -14.51 1.61 6.17
N ASP A 98 -15.03 2.78 6.45
CA ASP A 98 -14.36 4.09 6.44
C ASP A 98 -13.71 4.45 7.78
N ASN A 99 -13.85 3.60 8.82
CA ASN A 99 -13.22 3.84 10.12
C ASN A 99 -11.69 3.80 10.00
N GLY A 100 -11.03 4.91 10.37
CA GLY A 100 -9.58 5.09 10.20
C GLY A 100 -8.72 4.09 10.95
N MET A 101 -9.16 3.57 12.11
CA MET A 101 -8.43 2.55 12.87
C MET A 101 -8.44 1.21 12.14
N ILE A 102 -9.59 0.79 11.63
CA ILE A 102 -9.74 -0.45 10.85
C ILE A 102 -8.97 -0.35 9.53
N GLN A 103 -9.11 0.77 8.83
CA GLN A 103 -8.35 1.01 7.59
C GLN A 103 -6.84 0.99 7.84
N GLY A 104 -6.38 1.58 8.96
CA GLY A 104 -4.97 1.58 9.33
C GLY A 104 -4.43 0.18 9.59
N VAL A 105 -5.18 -0.67 10.29
CA VAL A 105 -4.82 -2.09 10.49
C VAL A 105 -4.79 -2.84 9.16
N PHE A 106 -5.83 -2.70 8.36
CA PHE A 106 -5.93 -3.37 7.06
C PHE A 106 -4.79 -2.98 6.13
N SER A 107 -4.61 -1.68 5.88
CA SER A 107 -3.57 -1.17 4.98
C SER A 107 -2.17 -1.52 5.46
N GLY A 108 -1.93 -1.43 6.78
CA GLY A 108 -0.64 -1.77 7.36
C GLY A 108 -0.29 -3.25 7.22
N LEU A 109 -1.24 -4.15 7.46
CA LEU A 109 -1.03 -5.60 7.28
C LEU A 109 -0.78 -5.96 5.81
N TYR A 110 -1.58 -5.42 4.88
CA TYR A 110 -1.35 -5.67 3.46
C TYR A 110 -0.06 -5.04 2.95
N GLY A 111 0.34 -3.89 3.49
CA GLY A 111 1.65 -3.30 3.21
C GLY A 111 2.81 -4.20 3.67
N LEU A 112 2.69 -4.81 4.85
CA LEU A 112 3.68 -5.79 5.34
C LEU A 112 3.72 -7.06 4.49
N ILE A 113 2.56 -7.59 4.09
CA ILE A 113 2.47 -8.76 3.18
C ILE A 113 3.17 -8.45 1.85
N TYR A 114 2.93 -7.27 1.28
CA TYR A 114 3.62 -6.83 0.06
C TYR A 114 5.14 -6.81 0.23
N GLN A 115 5.63 -6.23 1.32
CA GLN A 115 7.07 -6.16 1.60
C GLN A 115 7.68 -7.56 1.78
N CYS A 116 6.99 -8.46 2.49
CA CYS A 116 7.44 -9.85 2.63
C CYS A 116 7.53 -10.56 1.28
N ASN A 117 6.49 -10.42 0.44
CA ASN A 117 6.47 -11.04 -0.87
C ASN A 117 7.59 -10.50 -1.77
N LEU A 118 7.86 -9.19 -1.70
CA LEU A 118 8.94 -8.57 -2.46
C LEU A 118 10.31 -9.12 -2.06
N VAL A 119 10.58 -9.27 -0.76
CA VAL A 119 11.85 -9.85 -0.29
C VAL A 119 11.96 -11.32 -0.71
N ILE A 120 10.88 -12.10 -0.58
CA ILE A 120 10.86 -13.51 -0.99
C ILE A 120 11.15 -13.64 -2.49
N GLU A 121 10.53 -12.82 -3.33
CA GLU A 121 10.74 -12.81 -4.77
C GLU A 121 12.20 -12.51 -5.10
N LYS A 122 12.77 -11.44 -4.50
CA LYS A 122 14.15 -11.03 -4.78
C LYS A 122 15.20 -12.01 -4.29
N VAL A 123 14.98 -12.71 -3.18
CA VAL A 123 15.89 -13.73 -2.66
C VAL A 123 15.76 -15.06 -3.41
N ALA A 124 14.59 -15.36 -3.98
CA ALA A 124 14.37 -16.60 -4.74
C ALA A 124 14.97 -16.56 -6.16
N ASP A 125 15.23 -15.38 -6.70
CA ASP A 125 15.81 -15.18 -8.03
C ASP A 125 17.36 -15.24 -8.03
N ASP A 126 18.02 -15.32 -6.85
CA ASP A 126 19.46 -15.54 -6.66
C ASP A 126 19.77 -17.05 -6.46
#